data_07d2c72fb40b4e28717b014944595824
#
_entry.id   07d2c72fb40b4e28717b014944595824
#
_cell.length_a   1.000
_cell.length_b   1.000
_cell.length_c   1.000
_cell.angle_alpha   90.00
_cell.angle_beta   90.00
_cell.angle_gamma   90.00
#
_symmetry.space_group_name_H-M   'P 1'
#
loop_
_entity.id
_entity.type
_entity.pdbx_description
1 polymer ?
#
loop_
_entity_poly.entity_id
_entity_poly.type
_entity_poly.pdbx_seq_one_letter_code
_entity_poly.pdbx_strand_id
1 'polypeptide(L)'
;MSYLIPMVVEQSGRGERSYDIYSRLLKDRIIFLGTEVTDEVANLIVAQLLFLESEDPEKDVFLYINSPGGAVSAGLAIYDTMQYIKPPVSTICTGLAASMGAFLLAAGTAGKRIALPNSRVMIHQPSGGARGQASDIKIQAKEILYIRERLNDLLSKHTGQPLDVIERDTDRDFFMSAEEALKYGIVDKIIEKR
;
A
#
# COMPACT_ATOMS: atom_id res chain seq x y z
N MET A 1 -8.50 -0.32 22.68
CA MET A 1 -7.94 0.89 23.36
C MET A 1 -7.77 1.95 22.30
N SER A 2 -8.41 3.12 22.49
CA SER A 2 -8.18 4.28 21.63
C SER A 2 -6.83 4.89 22.01
N TYR A 3 -5.85 4.85 21.11
CA TYR A 3 -4.58 5.53 21.33
C TYR A 3 -4.80 7.04 21.23
N LEU A 4 -4.21 7.79 22.15
CA LEU A 4 -4.24 9.25 22.13
C LEU A 4 -3.34 9.72 20.99
N ILE A 5 -3.93 10.35 19.97
CA ILE A 5 -3.16 10.92 18.86
C ILE A 5 -2.51 12.23 19.35
N PRO A 6 -1.16 12.35 19.28
CA PRO A 6 -0.48 13.56 19.73
C PRO A 6 -0.89 14.80 18.93
N MET A 7 -1.00 15.92 19.62
CA MET A 7 -1.21 17.24 19.00
C MET A 7 0.12 17.99 18.92
N VAL A 8 0.33 18.71 17.82
CA VAL A 8 1.47 19.61 17.61
C VAL A 8 0.97 21.02 17.35
N VAL A 9 1.68 22.01 17.89
CA VAL A 9 1.36 23.44 17.72
C VAL A 9 2.45 24.07 16.85
N GLU A 10 2.05 24.66 15.73
CA GLU A 10 2.92 25.48 14.89
C GLU A 10 2.68 26.95 15.18
N GLN A 11 3.76 27.68 15.45
CA GLN A 11 3.74 29.14 15.53
C GLN A 11 4.05 29.73 14.16
N SER A 12 3.21 30.63 13.69
CA SER A 12 3.40 31.39 12.47
C SER A 12 3.26 32.89 12.76
N GLY A 13 3.72 33.76 11.88
CA GLY A 13 3.54 35.22 12.02
C GLY A 13 2.06 35.66 12.07
N ARG A 14 1.10 34.73 11.85
CA ARG A 14 -0.35 34.97 11.93
C ARG A 14 -1.02 34.31 13.14
N GLY A 15 -0.25 33.75 14.08
CA GLY A 15 -0.75 33.08 15.28
C GLY A 15 -0.37 31.61 15.37
N GLU A 16 -0.92 30.92 16.39
CA GLU A 16 -0.72 29.51 16.66
C GLU A 16 -1.79 28.68 15.95
N ARG A 17 -1.39 27.54 15.36
CA ARG A 17 -2.29 26.51 14.82
C ARG A 17 -1.97 25.15 15.43
N SER A 18 -2.99 24.48 15.92
CA SER A 18 -2.89 23.11 16.42
C SER A 18 -3.33 22.11 15.36
N TYR A 19 -2.54 21.04 15.22
CA TYR A 19 -2.83 19.90 14.33
C TYR A 19 -2.65 18.61 15.11
N ASP A 20 -3.41 17.56 14.81
CA ASP A 20 -2.94 16.23 15.16
C ASP A 20 -1.71 15.86 14.29
N ILE A 21 -0.92 14.88 14.75
CA ILE A 21 0.36 14.54 14.09
C ILE A 21 0.17 14.09 12.64
N TYR A 22 -0.92 13.37 12.31
CA TYR A 22 -1.17 12.90 10.94
C TYR A 22 -1.56 14.05 10.02
N SER A 23 -2.43 14.96 10.48
CA SER A 23 -2.80 16.18 9.75
C SER A 23 -1.58 17.09 9.53
N ARG A 24 -0.64 17.13 10.49
CA ARG A 24 0.60 17.90 10.33
C ARG A 24 1.51 17.27 9.26
N LEU A 25 1.67 15.95 9.29
CA LEU A 25 2.49 15.22 8.31
C LEU A 25 1.88 15.23 6.91
N LEU A 26 0.54 15.27 6.81
CA LEU A 26 -0.15 15.41 5.53
C LEU A 26 0.23 16.71 4.80
N LYS A 27 0.52 17.81 5.52
CA LYS A 27 1.04 19.05 4.92
C LYS A 27 2.41 18.83 4.24
N ASP A 28 3.20 17.87 4.74
CA ASP A 28 4.45 17.44 4.13
C ASP A 28 4.25 16.31 3.10
N ARG A 29 2.98 16.10 2.69
CA ARG A 29 2.55 15.11 1.69
C ARG A 29 2.79 13.66 2.11
N ILE A 30 2.78 13.39 3.43
CA ILE A 30 3.01 12.09 4.03
C ILE A 30 1.67 11.48 4.45
N ILE A 31 1.39 10.28 3.95
CA ILE A 31 0.23 9.45 4.28
C ILE A 31 0.72 8.17 4.95
N PHE A 32 -0.05 7.63 5.89
CA PHE A 32 0.25 6.37 6.58
C PHE A 32 -0.81 5.31 6.29
N LEU A 33 -0.34 4.14 5.85
CA LEU A 33 -1.06 2.87 5.90
C LEU A 33 -0.42 2.03 7.03
N GLY A 34 -0.87 2.27 8.27
CA GLY A 34 -0.29 1.68 9.47
C GLY A 34 -1.13 0.58 10.11
N THR A 35 -2.18 0.11 9.43
CA THR A 35 -3.15 -0.88 9.95
C THR A 35 -3.57 -1.85 8.85
N GLU A 36 -4.55 -2.70 9.16
CA GLU A 36 -5.24 -3.52 8.16
C GLU A 36 -5.93 -2.64 7.11
N VAL A 37 -5.95 -3.10 5.86
CA VAL A 37 -6.62 -2.44 4.74
C VAL A 37 -8.12 -2.76 4.81
N THR A 38 -8.90 -1.84 5.37
CA THR A 38 -10.37 -1.87 5.39
C THR A 38 -10.95 -0.83 4.44
N ASP A 39 -12.26 -0.88 4.20
CA ASP A 39 -12.94 0.11 3.35
C ASP A 39 -12.80 1.54 3.92
N GLU A 40 -12.85 1.69 5.26
CA GLU A 40 -12.70 2.99 5.92
C GLU A 40 -11.26 3.54 5.74
N VAL A 41 -10.25 2.69 5.94
CA VAL A 41 -8.85 3.06 5.73
C VAL A 41 -8.59 3.43 4.27
N ALA A 42 -9.14 2.65 3.34
CA ALA A 42 -9.00 2.92 1.90
C ALA A 42 -9.63 4.26 1.53
N ASN A 43 -10.85 4.54 1.98
CA ASN A 43 -11.53 5.81 1.71
C ASN A 43 -10.75 7.02 2.25
N LEU A 44 -10.13 6.89 3.44
CA LEU A 44 -9.29 7.95 4.01
C LEU A 44 -8.02 8.18 3.18
N ILE A 45 -7.34 7.10 2.74
CA ILE A 45 -6.13 7.23 1.92
C ILE A 45 -6.48 7.81 0.55
N VAL A 46 -7.55 7.35 -0.10
CA VAL A 46 -8.05 7.89 -1.37
C VAL A 46 -8.34 9.39 -1.26
N ALA A 47 -9.06 9.80 -0.20
CA ALA A 47 -9.35 11.22 0.03
C ALA A 47 -8.07 12.06 0.21
N GLN A 48 -7.07 11.56 0.94
CA GLN A 48 -5.80 12.23 1.12
C GLN A 48 -5.00 12.33 -0.19
N LEU A 49 -4.99 11.28 -1.02
CA LEU A 49 -4.33 11.28 -2.33
C LEU A 49 -4.94 12.34 -3.25
N LEU A 50 -6.26 12.39 -3.36
CA LEU A 50 -6.98 13.38 -4.16
C LEU A 50 -6.79 14.81 -3.63
N PHE A 51 -6.79 14.99 -2.32
CA PHE A 51 -6.50 16.28 -1.69
C PHE A 51 -5.10 16.77 -2.04
N LEU A 52 -4.09 15.91 -1.90
CA LEU A 52 -2.70 16.28 -2.21
C LEU A 52 -2.47 16.55 -3.70
N GLU A 53 -3.17 15.86 -4.60
CA GLU A 53 -3.16 16.20 -6.03
C GLU A 53 -3.73 17.61 -6.26
N SER A 54 -4.85 17.95 -5.60
CA SER A 54 -5.46 19.29 -5.77
C SER A 54 -4.60 20.42 -5.23
N GLU A 55 -3.76 20.16 -4.20
CA GLU A 55 -2.84 21.16 -3.63
C GLU A 55 -1.62 21.41 -4.54
N ASP A 56 -1.00 20.35 -5.06
CA ASP A 56 0.14 20.45 -5.97
C ASP A 56 0.31 19.15 -6.77
N PRO A 57 -0.07 19.12 -8.05
CA PRO A 57 -0.01 17.92 -8.87
C PRO A 57 1.42 17.51 -9.28
N GLU A 58 2.43 18.36 -9.07
CA GLU A 58 3.80 18.09 -9.50
C GLU A 58 4.70 17.52 -8.39
N LYS A 59 4.27 17.62 -7.14
CA LYS A 59 5.06 17.15 -6.00
C LYS A 59 4.71 15.73 -5.61
N ASP A 60 5.73 14.94 -5.27
CA ASP A 60 5.59 13.57 -4.79
C ASP A 60 4.68 13.47 -3.57
N VAL A 61 3.93 12.37 -3.51
CA VAL A 61 3.23 11.90 -2.31
C VAL A 61 4.03 10.76 -1.69
N PHE A 62 4.13 10.72 -0.37
CA PHE A 62 4.87 9.70 0.38
C PHE A 62 3.89 8.81 1.14
N LEU A 63 3.74 7.55 0.72
CA LEU A 63 2.89 6.56 1.39
C LEU A 63 3.76 5.62 2.24
N TYR A 64 3.71 5.80 3.56
CA TYR A 64 4.38 4.94 4.53
C TYR A 64 3.52 3.72 4.85
N ILE A 65 4.09 2.53 4.72
CA ILE A 65 3.36 1.26 4.83
C ILE A 65 3.94 0.43 5.97
N ASN A 66 3.08 0.12 6.95
CA ASN A 66 3.29 -0.89 7.98
C ASN A 66 1.96 -1.64 8.20
N SER A 67 1.66 -2.57 7.31
CA SER A 67 0.34 -3.18 7.20
C SER A 67 0.42 -4.69 6.96
N PRO A 68 -0.44 -5.48 7.64
CA PRO A 68 -0.58 -6.91 7.36
C PRO A 68 -1.35 -7.20 6.04
N GLY A 69 -1.84 -6.17 5.35
CA GLY A 69 -2.77 -6.30 4.23
C GLY A 69 -4.22 -6.18 4.67
N GLY A 70 -5.14 -6.81 3.95
CA GLY A 70 -6.57 -6.75 4.25
C GLY A 70 -7.46 -6.97 3.02
N ALA A 71 -8.60 -6.29 2.97
CA ALA A 71 -9.60 -6.44 1.92
C ALA A 71 -9.05 -6.05 0.53
N VAL A 72 -9.18 -6.98 -0.43
CA VAL A 72 -8.65 -6.78 -1.79
C VAL A 72 -9.32 -5.61 -2.50
N SER A 73 -10.65 -5.50 -2.42
CA SER A 73 -11.41 -4.39 -3.04
C SER A 73 -10.97 -3.03 -2.51
N ALA A 74 -10.78 -2.92 -1.19
CA ALA A 74 -10.28 -1.72 -0.54
C ALA A 74 -8.85 -1.37 -0.99
N GLY A 75 -7.97 -2.39 -1.08
CA GLY A 75 -6.62 -2.21 -1.59
C GLY A 75 -6.56 -1.80 -3.05
N LEU A 76 -7.43 -2.36 -3.90
CA LEU A 76 -7.53 -1.97 -5.31
C LEU A 76 -8.05 -0.53 -5.48
N ALA A 77 -8.93 -0.04 -4.61
CA ALA A 77 -9.36 1.35 -4.62
C ALA A 77 -8.18 2.32 -4.36
N ILE A 78 -7.30 1.98 -3.39
CA ILE A 78 -6.07 2.74 -3.16
C ILE A 78 -5.16 2.66 -4.39
N TYR A 79 -4.93 1.43 -4.90
CA TYR A 79 -4.09 1.18 -6.06
C TYR A 79 -4.51 2.01 -7.28
N ASP A 80 -5.77 1.90 -7.67
CA ASP A 80 -6.28 2.62 -8.83
C ASP A 80 -6.16 4.14 -8.65
N THR A 81 -6.39 4.65 -7.44
CA THR A 81 -6.18 6.08 -7.14
C THR A 81 -4.71 6.47 -7.25
N MET A 82 -3.77 5.66 -6.74
CA MET A 82 -2.33 5.91 -6.90
C MET A 82 -1.91 5.97 -8.37
N GLN A 83 -2.55 5.16 -9.24
CA GLN A 83 -2.26 5.17 -10.68
C GLN A 83 -2.99 6.29 -11.43
N TYR A 84 -4.12 6.77 -10.90
CA TYR A 84 -4.99 7.77 -11.53
C TYR A 84 -4.49 9.19 -11.34
N ILE A 85 -3.97 9.53 -10.15
CA ILE A 85 -3.49 10.88 -9.81
C ILE A 85 -2.19 11.23 -10.56
N LYS A 86 -1.97 12.52 -10.82
CA LYS A 86 -0.75 13.00 -11.49
C LYS A 86 0.52 12.91 -10.62
N PRO A 87 0.48 13.26 -9.31
CA PRO A 87 1.66 13.20 -8.47
C PRO A 87 2.28 11.81 -8.44
N PRO A 88 3.61 11.68 -8.54
CA PRO A 88 4.28 10.43 -8.26
C PRO A 88 4.02 9.99 -6.81
N VAL A 89 3.74 8.71 -6.59
CA VAL A 89 3.56 8.15 -5.26
C VAL A 89 4.80 7.34 -4.88
N SER A 90 5.60 7.87 -3.96
CA SER A 90 6.69 7.14 -3.33
C SER A 90 6.15 6.26 -2.21
N THR A 91 6.44 4.97 -2.25
CA THR A 91 6.01 4.00 -1.22
C THR A 91 7.18 3.61 -0.34
N ILE A 92 6.98 3.59 0.97
CA ILE A 92 8.04 3.32 1.96
C ILE A 92 7.59 2.24 2.94
N CYS A 93 8.23 1.07 2.91
CA CYS A 93 7.97 0.02 3.90
C CYS A 93 8.69 0.32 5.21
N THR A 94 7.93 0.41 6.31
CA THR A 94 8.42 0.55 7.68
C THR A 94 7.87 -0.59 8.54
N GLY A 95 8.70 -1.56 8.89
CA GLY A 95 8.27 -2.74 9.64
C GLY A 95 7.76 -3.85 8.73
N LEU A 96 6.47 -3.92 8.42
CA LEU A 96 5.86 -4.99 7.62
C LEU A 96 5.01 -4.44 6.48
N ALA A 97 5.22 -4.95 5.29
CA ALA A 97 4.28 -4.84 4.18
C ALA A 97 3.88 -6.25 3.73
N ALA A 98 2.67 -6.70 4.09
CA ALA A 98 2.19 -8.03 3.77
C ALA A 98 0.92 -7.99 2.92
N SER A 99 0.73 -9.01 2.04
CA SER A 99 -0.48 -9.18 1.23
C SER A 99 -0.81 -7.91 0.45
N MET A 100 -2.00 -7.31 0.63
CA MET A 100 -2.34 -6.02 -0.01
C MET A 100 -1.37 -4.89 0.36
N GLY A 101 -0.71 -4.93 1.52
CA GLY A 101 0.34 -3.96 1.87
C GLY A 101 1.59 -4.10 0.98
N ALA A 102 2.01 -5.33 0.68
CA ALA A 102 3.11 -5.60 -0.25
C ALA A 102 2.74 -5.22 -1.70
N PHE A 103 1.51 -5.49 -2.08
CA PHE A 103 0.98 -5.10 -3.40
C PHE A 103 1.01 -3.57 -3.59
N LEU A 104 0.53 -2.80 -2.60
CA LEU A 104 0.57 -1.35 -2.63
C LEU A 104 2.01 -0.79 -2.57
N LEU A 105 2.91 -1.45 -1.84
CA LEU A 105 4.34 -1.11 -1.85
C LEU A 105 4.93 -1.23 -3.26
N ALA A 106 4.68 -2.36 -3.93
CA ALA A 106 5.15 -2.62 -5.30
C ALA A 106 4.52 -1.67 -6.33
N ALA A 107 3.30 -1.16 -6.06
CA ALA A 107 2.54 -0.27 -6.94
C ALA A 107 2.99 1.19 -6.92
N GLY A 108 3.94 1.56 -6.07
CA GLY A 108 4.55 2.89 -6.08
C GLY A 108 5.21 3.23 -7.42
N THR A 109 5.45 4.51 -7.63
CA THR A 109 6.12 5.00 -8.84
C THR A 109 7.51 4.36 -8.98
N ALA A 110 7.82 3.84 -10.16
CA ALA A 110 9.09 3.19 -10.46
C ALA A 110 10.28 4.11 -10.09
N GLY A 111 11.28 3.56 -9.40
CA GLY A 111 12.44 4.29 -8.86
C GLY A 111 12.18 4.97 -7.50
N LYS A 112 10.92 4.95 -7.00
CA LYS A 112 10.50 5.61 -5.75
C LYS A 112 9.92 4.66 -4.71
N ARG A 113 10.10 3.35 -4.88
CA ARG A 113 9.66 2.31 -3.93
C ARG A 113 10.81 1.97 -3.00
N ILE A 114 10.57 2.08 -1.70
CA ILE A 114 11.63 2.09 -0.68
C ILE A 114 11.33 1.06 0.40
N ALA A 115 12.36 0.37 0.88
CA ALA A 115 12.32 -0.40 2.12
C ALA A 115 13.31 0.18 3.14
N LEU A 116 12.95 0.18 4.42
CA LEU A 116 13.93 0.37 5.49
C LEU A 116 14.65 -0.97 5.76
N PRO A 117 15.90 -0.97 6.27
CA PRO A 117 16.76 -2.15 6.30
C PRO A 117 16.17 -3.37 7.04
N ASN A 118 15.41 -3.13 8.10
CA ASN A 118 14.81 -4.20 8.92
C ASN A 118 13.34 -4.49 8.57
N SER A 119 12.82 -3.94 7.48
CA SER A 119 11.46 -4.21 7.06
C SER A 119 11.32 -5.60 6.45
N ARG A 120 10.10 -6.14 6.57
CA ARG A 120 9.72 -7.42 5.97
C ARG A 120 8.64 -7.21 4.94
N VAL A 121 8.72 -7.98 3.88
CA VAL A 121 7.68 -8.01 2.84
C VAL A 121 7.14 -9.43 2.73
N MET A 122 5.83 -9.58 2.54
CA MET A 122 5.21 -10.88 2.32
C MET A 122 4.17 -10.79 1.22
N ILE A 123 4.28 -11.68 0.24
CA ILE A 123 3.30 -11.84 -0.82
C ILE A 123 2.61 -13.20 -0.71
N HIS A 124 1.34 -13.26 -1.04
CA HIS A 124 0.57 -14.49 -1.16
C HIS A 124 -0.69 -14.26 -1.99
N GLN A 125 -1.33 -15.36 -2.44
CA GLN A 125 -2.60 -15.30 -3.15
C GLN A 125 -3.74 -14.79 -2.24
N PRO A 126 -4.81 -14.17 -2.82
CA PRO A 126 -5.96 -13.77 -2.03
C PRO A 126 -6.62 -14.97 -1.35
N SER A 127 -6.95 -14.81 -0.08
CA SER A 127 -7.75 -15.78 0.67
C SER A 127 -9.23 -15.42 0.57
N GLY A 128 -10.08 -16.43 0.46
CA GLY A 128 -11.52 -16.25 0.44
C GLY A 128 -12.25 -17.52 0.79
N GLY A 129 -13.53 -17.41 1.10
CA GLY A 129 -14.41 -18.53 1.39
C GLY A 129 -15.81 -18.25 0.87
N ALA A 130 -16.55 -19.32 0.58
CA ALA A 130 -17.94 -19.22 0.13
C ALA A 130 -18.81 -20.18 0.93
N ARG A 131 -20.04 -19.73 1.24
CA ARG A 131 -21.11 -20.53 1.84
C ARG A 131 -22.40 -20.27 1.08
N GLY A 132 -23.27 -21.27 0.97
CA GLY A 132 -24.54 -21.13 0.31
C GLY A 132 -24.84 -22.32 -0.60
N GLN A 133 -25.71 -22.09 -1.59
CA GLN A 133 -26.04 -23.08 -2.59
C GLN A 133 -24.86 -23.32 -3.54
N ALA A 134 -24.82 -24.48 -4.21
CA ALA A 134 -23.75 -24.86 -5.13
C ALA A 134 -23.48 -23.78 -6.21
N SER A 135 -24.53 -23.13 -6.70
CA SER A 135 -24.41 -22.03 -7.67
C SER A 135 -23.70 -20.81 -7.09
N ASP A 136 -24.00 -20.44 -5.83
CA ASP A 136 -23.38 -19.30 -5.17
C ASP A 136 -21.88 -19.56 -4.91
N ILE A 137 -21.55 -20.78 -4.46
CA ILE A 137 -20.16 -21.21 -4.25
C ILE A 137 -19.37 -21.14 -5.57
N LYS A 138 -19.97 -21.58 -6.69
CA LYS A 138 -19.34 -21.52 -8.02
C LYS A 138 -19.08 -20.08 -8.47
N ILE A 139 -20.02 -19.16 -8.21
CA ILE A 139 -19.86 -17.72 -8.53
C ILE A 139 -18.70 -17.13 -7.73
N GLN A 140 -18.68 -17.36 -6.43
CA GLN A 140 -17.62 -16.86 -5.55
C GLN A 140 -16.24 -17.44 -5.90
N ALA A 141 -16.18 -18.74 -6.21
CA ALA A 141 -14.92 -19.36 -6.62
C ALA A 141 -14.38 -18.73 -7.93
N LYS A 142 -15.26 -18.47 -8.90
CA LYS A 142 -14.88 -17.80 -10.15
C LYS A 142 -14.33 -16.40 -9.90
N GLU A 143 -14.96 -15.63 -9.00
CA GLU A 143 -14.52 -14.28 -8.64
C GLU A 143 -13.15 -14.28 -7.94
N ILE A 144 -12.94 -15.23 -7.00
CA ILE A 144 -11.63 -15.36 -6.32
C ILE A 144 -10.51 -15.69 -7.32
N LEU A 145 -10.77 -16.58 -8.28
CA LEU A 145 -9.79 -16.92 -9.32
C LEU A 145 -9.48 -15.72 -10.21
N TYR A 146 -10.51 -14.98 -10.65
CA TYR A 146 -10.33 -13.75 -11.42
C TYR A 146 -9.46 -12.70 -10.66
N ILE A 147 -9.76 -12.48 -9.38
CA ILE A 147 -8.99 -11.57 -8.53
C ILE A 147 -7.54 -12.03 -8.41
N ARG A 148 -7.30 -13.33 -8.21
CA ARG A 148 -5.96 -13.92 -8.13
C ARG A 148 -5.16 -13.64 -9.42
N GLU A 149 -5.72 -13.98 -10.58
CA GLU A 149 -5.10 -13.72 -11.87
C GLU A 149 -4.77 -12.23 -12.04
N ARG A 150 -5.74 -11.35 -11.74
CA ARG A 150 -5.56 -9.90 -11.85
C ARG A 150 -4.45 -9.35 -10.96
N LEU A 151 -4.38 -9.79 -9.71
CA LEU A 151 -3.32 -9.37 -8.79
C LEU A 151 -1.94 -9.87 -9.22
N ASN A 152 -1.85 -11.11 -9.72
CA ASN A 152 -0.61 -11.68 -10.24
C ASN A 152 -0.09 -10.91 -11.46
N ASP A 153 -0.97 -10.58 -12.41
CA ASP A 153 -0.63 -9.76 -13.58
C ASP A 153 -0.09 -8.39 -13.18
N LEU A 154 -0.76 -7.72 -12.24
CA LEU A 154 -0.35 -6.41 -11.76
C LEU A 154 0.98 -6.49 -11.00
N LEU A 155 1.16 -7.51 -10.17
CA LEU A 155 2.41 -7.70 -9.42
C LEU A 155 3.58 -8.01 -10.37
N SER A 156 3.35 -8.86 -11.39
CA SER A 156 4.32 -9.12 -12.46
C SER A 156 4.73 -7.83 -13.19
N LYS A 157 3.75 -7.01 -13.55
CA LYS A 157 3.99 -5.70 -14.19
C LYS A 157 4.85 -4.77 -13.33
N HIS A 158 4.58 -4.70 -12.03
CA HIS A 158 5.28 -3.78 -11.13
C HIS A 158 6.67 -4.27 -10.72
N THR A 159 6.85 -5.57 -10.55
CA THR A 159 8.12 -6.16 -10.12
C THR A 159 9.06 -6.48 -11.28
N GLY A 160 8.52 -6.67 -12.49
CA GLY A 160 9.26 -7.19 -13.64
C GLY A 160 9.52 -8.69 -13.59
N GLN A 161 9.00 -9.41 -12.58
CA GLN A 161 9.09 -10.87 -12.53
C GLN A 161 8.16 -11.52 -13.56
N PRO A 162 8.58 -12.65 -14.16
CA PRO A 162 7.71 -13.47 -14.99
C PRO A 162 6.44 -13.90 -14.24
N LEU A 163 5.32 -14.02 -14.96
CA LEU A 163 4.03 -14.36 -14.34
C LEU A 163 4.05 -15.70 -13.62
N ASP A 164 4.69 -16.71 -14.21
CA ASP A 164 4.85 -18.05 -13.61
C ASP A 164 5.65 -18.04 -12.30
N VAL A 165 6.62 -17.12 -12.17
CA VAL A 165 7.36 -16.89 -10.92
C VAL A 165 6.44 -16.28 -9.87
N ILE A 166 5.65 -15.27 -10.25
CA ILE A 166 4.67 -14.65 -9.35
C ILE A 166 3.63 -15.68 -8.89
N GLU A 167 3.06 -16.47 -9.79
CA GLU A 167 2.06 -17.50 -9.49
C GLU A 167 2.60 -18.55 -8.51
N ARG A 168 3.83 -19.01 -8.71
CA ARG A 168 4.51 -19.94 -7.82
C ARG A 168 4.74 -19.36 -6.43
N ASP A 169 5.29 -18.13 -6.38
CA ASP A 169 5.74 -17.52 -5.13
C ASP A 169 4.57 -16.97 -4.31
N THR A 170 3.45 -16.60 -4.96
CA THR A 170 2.22 -16.20 -4.26
C THR A 170 1.30 -17.36 -3.86
N ASP A 171 1.60 -18.60 -4.25
CA ASP A 171 0.75 -19.74 -3.88
C ASP A 171 0.63 -19.94 -2.36
N ARG A 172 1.69 -19.61 -1.63
CA ARG A 172 1.76 -19.59 -0.15
C ARG A 172 2.48 -18.33 0.32
N ASP A 173 2.51 -18.14 1.65
CA ASP A 173 3.21 -17.01 2.24
C ASP A 173 4.70 -17.01 1.85
N PHE A 174 5.09 -16.02 1.07
CA PHE A 174 6.45 -15.83 0.62
C PHE A 174 7.05 -14.57 1.26
N PHE A 175 7.86 -14.78 2.29
CA PHE A 175 8.49 -13.72 3.06
C PHE A 175 9.84 -13.31 2.48
N MET A 176 10.08 -12.00 2.44
CA MET A 176 11.31 -11.38 1.96
C MET A 176 11.86 -10.39 2.99
N SER A 177 13.20 -10.36 3.13
CA SER A 177 13.93 -9.24 3.73
C SER A 177 13.88 -8.02 2.79
N ALA A 178 14.39 -6.89 3.26
CA ALA A 178 14.50 -5.69 2.41
C ALA A 178 15.37 -5.95 1.18
N GLU A 179 16.50 -6.67 1.34
CA GLU A 179 17.42 -7.04 0.25
C GLU A 179 16.79 -8.01 -0.75
N GLU A 180 16.02 -8.99 -0.26
CA GLU A 180 15.29 -9.93 -1.11
C GLU A 180 14.19 -9.21 -1.88
N ALA A 181 13.44 -8.30 -1.25
CA ALA A 181 12.41 -7.48 -1.88
C ALA A 181 13.00 -6.54 -2.96
N LEU A 182 14.20 -6.01 -2.74
CA LEU A 182 14.95 -5.23 -3.74
C LEU A 182 15.32 -6.10 -4.95
N LYS A 183 15.88 -7.28 -4.73
CA LYS A 183 16.24 -8.23 -5.80
C LYS A 183 15.02 -8.74 -6.56
N TYR A 184 13.91 -8.90 -5.86
CA TYR A 184 12.64 -9.36 -6.45
C TYR A 184 11.97 -8.27 -7.29
N GLY A 185 12.29 -6.99 -7.05
CA GLY A 185 11.71 -5.85 -7.76
C GLY A 185 10.47 -5.25 -7.11
N ILE A 186 10.15 -5.62 -5.87
CA ILE A 186 9.04 -4.99 -5.11
C ILE A 186 9.42 -3.57 -4.70
N VAL A 187 10.69 -3.35 -4.34
CA VAL A 187 11.24 -2.02 -4.05
C VAL A 187 12.41 -1.70 -4.95
N ASP A 188 12.74 -0.43 -5.08
CA ASP A 188 13.81 0.08 -5.94
C ASP A 188 15.09 0.38 -5.16
N LYS A 189 14.97 0.59 -3.83
CA LYS A 189 16.11 0.93 -2.97
C LYS A 189 15.84 0.65 -1.49
N ILE A 190 16.93 0.48 -0.76
CA ILE A 190 16.93 0.40 0.70
C ILE A 190 17.58 1.69 1.22
N ILE A 191 16.95 2.35 2.19
CA ILE A 191 17.45 3.61 2.75
C ILE A 191 17.63 3.45 4.25
N GLU A 192 18.85 3.68 4.74
CA GLU A 192 19.19 3.66 6.17
C GLU A 192 18.98 5.03 6.83
N LYS A 193 19.19 6.10 6.08
CA LYS A 193 19.08 7.50 6.58
C LYS A 193 18.39 8.36 5.53
N ARG A 194 17.54 9.25 6.01
CA ARG A 194 16.81 10.26 5.21
C ARG A 194 17.71 11.44 4.88
#